data_2543f71d355eed144dc61f0ea8c76b18
#
_entry.id   2543f71d355eed144dc61f0ea8c76b18
#
_cell.length_a   1.000
_cell.length_b   1.000
_cell.length_c   1.000
_cell.angle_alpha   90.00
_cell.angle_beta   90.00
_cell.angle_gamma   90.00
#
_symmetry.space_group_name_H-M   'P 1'
#
loop_
_entity.id
_entity.type
_entity.pdbx_description
1 polymer ?
#
loop_
_entity_poly.entity_id
_entity_poly.type
_entity_poly.pdbx_seq_one_letter_code
_entity_poly.pdbx_strand_id
1 'polypeptide(L)'
;MKKIIALLMAVWMTVGLLAACSSTPAETNPPVADETQAQTEASETSVEKEKVTLKVWADQGELALIEKLCSEFAAAHPEKEYTFEYGAVGAVDGKARYLEDPAAAADVFLFADDQLVDLVKADALYEVTRNTETIIAANTPGSINAASYEGTLYGYPMTSDNGYFLYYDKSVFTDEDLATLDGILAVANAAGKQVHMDVSNGWYLASFFLGNGCTLTIEDGKQVIDFNNAKGLAAAEAIRAFCNDPAFVTGDDSVLAGGIGDAIACGVSGTWMATAIQEKLGENFGCCKLPTFTCDGKQVQMGSFLGCKIYGVNSQTAYPVDAMELAEYLTGEKAQIARYKELNYGPSNVNALADETIASNQALQALSAQSEFAISQMVLGGFWTPAEAFGAELEAHSTADLQTMLDQLVEQALAG
;
A
#
# COMPACT_ATOMS: atom_id res chain seq x y z
N MET A 1 34.23 35.88 26.01
CA MET A 1 34.82 37.14 25.54
C MET A 1 33.90 37.59 24.41
N LYS A 2 32.87 38.45 24.67
CA LYS A 2 32.84 39.91 24.49
C LYS A 2 33.27 40.29 23.08
N LYS A 3 32.42 40.88 22.21
CA LYS A 3 31.65 42.17 22.17
C LYS A 3 30.79 42.14 20.90
N ILE A 4 29.46 42.42 20.80
CA ILE A 4 28.74 43.74 20.87
C ILE A 4 29.29 44.80 19.94
N ILE A 5 28.39 45.30 19.06
CA ILE A 5 28.18 46.65 18.52
C ILE A 5 27.14 46.49 17.39
N ALA A 6 25.86 46.82 17.42
CA ALA A 6 25.07 48.02 17.70
C ALA A 6 25.12 49.08 16.58
N LEU A 7 23.92 49.27 16.01
CA LEU A 7 23.21 50.54 15.70
C LEU A 7 23.72 51.45 14.58
N LEU A 8 22.86 51.80 13.63
CA LEU A 8 22.35 53.18 13.46
C LEU A 8 21.26 53.26 12.35
N MET A 9 20.16 53.89 12.74
CA MET A 9 19.06 54.44 11.91
C MET A 9 19.51 55.61 11.05
N ALA A 10 18.82 55.86 9.94
CA ALA A 10 18.49 57.23 9.55
C ALA A 10 17.21 57.25 8.69
N VAL A 11 16.21 57.91 9.24
CA VAL A 11 14.95 58.40 8.65
C VAL A 11 15.23 59.64 7.82
N TRP A 12 14.61 59.78 6.64
CA TRP A 12 14.32 61.10 6.09
C TRP A 12 12.93 61.09 5.42
N MET A 13 12.02 61.80 6.08
CA MET A 13 10.80 62.39 5.50
C MET A 13 11.17 63.71 4.82
N THR A 14 10.54 64.05 3.69
CA THR A 14 10.16 65.42 3.39
C THR A 14 8.87 65.49 2.59
N VAL A 15 8.01 66.33 3.12
CA VAL A 15 6.68 66.75 2.71
C VAL A 15 6.85 67.95 1.74
N GLY A 16 5.92 68.12 0.80
CA GLY A 16 5.84 69.33 -0.01
C GLY A 16 4.52 69.48 -0.76
N LEU A 17 3.71 70.38 -0.24
CA LEU A 17 2.35 70.76 -0.50
C LEU A 17 2.13 71.57 -1.81
N LEU A 18 0.90 71.36 -2.38
CA LEU A 18 -0.09 72.34 -2.87
C LEU A 18 0.31 73.52 -3.75
N ALA A 19 -0.42 73.68 -4.85
CA ALA A 19 -1.17 74.93 -5.13
C ALA A 19 -2.22 74.76 -6.25
N ALA A 20 -3.39 75.29 -5.96
CA ALA A 20 -4.58 75.39 -6.82
C ALA A 20 -4.63 76.68 -7.56
N CYS A 21 -5.50 76.82 -8.56
CA CYS A 21 -6.42 77.94 -8.96
C CYS A 21 -6.61 77.94 -10.47
N SER A 22 -7.74 77.65 -10.95
CA SER A 22 -8.98 78.39 -11.27
C SER A 22 -8.91 79.21 -12.55
N SER A 23 -9.82 78.94 -13.49
CA SER A 23 -10.85 79.86 -14.00
C SER A 23 -11.53 79.33 -15.28
N THR A 24 -12.86 79.38 -15.25
CA THR A 24 -13.83 79.26 -16.36
C THR A 24 -14.12 80.63 -16.95
N PRO A 25 -14.93 80.82 -17.99
CA PRO A 25 -15.52 80.05 -19.09
C PRO A 25 -15.50 80.74 -20.46
N ALA A 26 -15.92 80.08 -21.54
CA ALA A 26 -16.80 80.67 -22.58
C ALA A 26 -17.30 79.59 -23.58
N GLU A 27 -18.58 79.76 -23.88
CA GLU A 27 -19.41 78.95 -24.78
C GLU A 27 -18.99 79.03 -26.26
N THR A 28 -19.29 77.95 -27.02
CA THR A 28 -20.20 78.00 -28.22
C THR A 28 -20.35 76.60 -28.84
N ASN A 29 -21.57 76.30 -29.22
CA ASN A 29 -22.09 75.09 -29.86
C ASN A 29 -21.95 75.13 -31.41
N PRO A 30 -22.49 74.05 -32.10
CA PRO A 30 -21.79 72.91 -32.67
C PRO A 30 -21.71 72.97 -34.20
N PRO A 31 -21.18 72.02 -34.90
CA PRO A 31 -22.03 70.95 -35.51
C PRO A 31 -21.39 69.55 -35.79
N VAL A 32 -22.34 68.59 -35.88
CA VAL A 32 -22.43 67.46 -36.80
C VAL A 32 -21.50 66.28 -36.66
N ALA A 33 -22.17 65.14 -36.51
CA ALA A 33 -21.82 63.71 -36.50
C ALA A 33 -20.68 63.31 -37.43
N ASP A 34 -19.85 62.43 -36.87
CA ASP A 34 -19.26 61.34 -37.62
C ASP A 34 -19.18 60.08 -36.69
N GLU A 35 -19.83 58.98 -37.15
CA GLU A 35 -19.85 57.73 -36.48
C GLU A 35 -18.47 57.07 -36.55
N THR A 36 -17.76 57.07 -35.45
CA THR A 36 -16.58 56.23 -35.31
C THR A 36 -16.90 55.18 -34.25
N GLN A 37 -16.98 53.94 -34.71
CA GLN A 37 -17.13 52.73 -33.90
C GLN A 37 -16.13 52.73 -32.75
N ALA A 38 -16.62 52.80 -31.54
CA ALA A 38 -15.84 52.48 -30.36
C ALA A 38 -15.68 50.97 -30.32
N GLN A 39 -14.52 50.46 -30.71
CA GLN A 39 -14.06 49.13 -30.33
C GLN A 39 -13.93 49.12 -28.81
N THR A 40 -14.85 48.44 -28.17
CA THR A 40 -14.74 48.05 -26.78
C THR A 40 -13.67 46.97 -26.73
N GLU A 41 -12.41 47.34 -26.48
CA GLU A 41 -11.41 46.38 -26.01
C GLU A 41 -11.93 45.83 -24.70
N ALA A 42 -12.44 44.59 -24.75
CA ALA A 42 -12.65 43.77 -23.56
C ALA A 42 -11.26 43.58 -22.94
N SER A 43 -10.95 44.32 -21.90
CA SER A 43 -9.83 44.04 -21.03
C SER A 43 -10.11 42.69 -20.39
N GLU A 44 -9.55 41.64 -20.97
CA GLU A 44 -9.41 40.35 -20.27
C GLU A 44 -8.52 40.61 -19.06
N THR A 45 -9.13 40.85 -17.92
CA THR A 45 -8.44 40.80 -16.64
C THR A 45 -8.00 39.35 -16.50
N SER A 46 -6.76 39.05 -16.84
CA SER A 46 -6.13 37.78 -16.50
C SER A 46 -6.15 37.67 -14.98
N VAL A 47 -7.08 36.88 -14.45
CA VAL A 47 -7.05 36.51 -13.04
C VAL A 47 -5.75 35.73 -12.85
N GLU A 48 -4.85 36.28 -12.05
CA GLU A 48 -3.60 35.58 -11.71
C GLU A 48 -3.99 34.27 -11.01
N LYS A 49 -3.56 33.14 -11.58
CA LYS A 49 -3.87 31.82 -11.02
C LYS A 49 -3.11 31.62 -9.72
N GLU A 50 -3.76 30.96 -8.79
CA GLU A 50 -3.10 30.49 -7.57
C GLU A 50 -1.99 29.50 -7.94
N LYS A 51 -0.78 29.72 -7.40
CA LYS A 51 0.37 28.84 -7.61
C LYS A 51 0.46 27.83 -6.46
N VAL A 52 0.44 26.58 -6.81
CA VAL A 52 0.49 25.46 -5.86
C VAL A 52 1.68 24.57 -6.20
N THR A 53 2.58 24.38 -5.24
CA THR A 53 3.70 23.43 -5.39
C THR A 53 3.47 22.25 -4.46
N LEU A 54 3.39 21.04 -5.02
CA LEU A 54 3.20 19.80 -4.27
C LEU A 54 4.39 18.86 -4.49
N LYS A 55 4.92 18.34 -3.41
CA LYS A 55 5.92 17.26 -3.44
C LYS A 55 5.23 15.91 -3.29
N VAL A 56 5.60 14.94 -4.14
CA VAL A 56 5.04 13.59 -4.17
C VAL A 56 6.15 12.57 -4.04
N TRP A 57 5.99 11.60 -3.11
CA TRP A 57 6.87 10.44 -3.00
C TRP A 57 6.18 9.18 -3.52
N ALA A 58 6.92 8.41 -4.30
CA ALA A 58 6.47 7.15 -4.88
C ALA A 58 7.62 6.16 -5.02
N ASP A 59 7.31 4.90 -5.29
CA ASP A 59 8.32 3.90 -5.64
C ASP A 59 9.10 4.34 -6.89
N GLN A 60 10.42 4.08 -6.91
CA GLN A 60 11.30 4.48 -8.03
C GLN A 60 10.75 4.02 -9.40
N GLY A 61 10.21 2.80 -9.48
CA GLY A 61 9.65 2.25 -10.71
C GLY A 61 8.32 2.88 -11.13
N GLU A 62 7.67 3.63 -10.22
CA GLU A 62 6.37 4.26 -10.44
C GLU A 62 6.47 5.72 -10.87
N LEU A 63 7.64 6.37 -10.70
CA LEU A 63 7.79 7.81 -10.88
C LEU A 63 7.33 8.31 -12.25
N ALA A 64 7.64 7.61 -13.34
CA ALA A 64 7.21 8.02 -14.67
C ALA A 64 5.67 8.06 -14.82
N LEU A 65 4.98 7.11 -14.21
CA LEU A 65 3.52 7.09 -14.19
C LEU A 65 2.97 8.22 -13.29
N ILE A 66 3.58 8.47 -12.14
CA ILE A 66 3.19 9.56 -11.24
C ILE A 66 3.35 10.92 -11.91
N GLU A 67 4.45 11.18 -12.62
CA GLU A 67 4.66 12.41 -13.38
C GLU A 67 3.53 12.62 -14.41
N LYS A 68 3.16 11.58 -15.15
CA LYS A 68 2.06 11.60 -16.11
C LYS A 68 0.72 11.90 -15.42
N LEU A 69 0.39 11.20 -14.33
CA LEU A 69 -0.86 11.38 -13.60
C LEU A 69 -0.96 12.77 -12.97
N CYS A 70 0.13 13.31 -12.40
CA CYS A 70 0.18 14.67 -11.88
C CYS A 70 -0.02 15.70 -12.98
N SER A 71 0.55 15.49 -14.17
CA SER A 71 0.33 16.34 -15.34
C SER A 71 -1.14 16.34 -15.80
N GLU A 72 -1.77 15.15 -15.81
CA GLU A 72 -3.20 15.01 -16.13
C GLU A 72 -4.09 15.68 -15.07
N PHE A 73 -3.73 15.57 -13.78
CA PHE A 73 -4.38 16.26 -12.67
C PHE A 73 -4.33 17.79 -12.87
N ALA A 74 -3.14 18.35 -13.14
CA ALA A 74 -2.98 19.78 -13.39
C ALA A 74 -3.81 20.26 -14.60
N ALA A 75 -3.87 19.47 -15.67
CA ALA A 75 -4.68 19.78 -16.84
C ALA A 75 -6.19 19.77 -16.54
N ALA A 76 -6.64 18.96 -15.58
CA ALA A 76 -8.03 18.90 -15.12
C ALA A 76 -8.41 20.08 -14.20
N HIS A 77 -7.42 20.79 -13.63
CA HIS A 77 -7.59 21.93 -12.72
C HIS A 77 -6.98 23.23 -13.30
N PRO A 78 -7.50 23.72 -14.44
CA PRO A 78 -6.91 24.87 -15.16
C PRO A 78 -7.02 26.22 -14.43
N GLU A 79 -7.79 26.29 -13.34
CA GLU A 79 -7.95 27.48 -12.48
C GLU A 79 -6.72 27.75 -11.62
N LYS A 80 -5.85 26.74 -11.39
CA LYS A 80 -4.60 26.85 -10.63
C LYS A 80 -3.37 26.60 -11.51
N GLU A 81 -2.21 26.99 -11.04
CA GLU A 81 -0.90 26.72 -11.65
C GLU A 81 -0.14 25.76 -10.75
N TYR A 82 -0.17 24.45 -11.09
CA TYR A 82 0.51 23.40 -10.33
C TYR A 82 1.96 23.22 -10.75
N THR A 83 2.84 23.06 -9.76
CA THR A 83 4.22 22.58 -9.91
C THR A 83 4.38 21.35 -9.03
N PHE A 84 5.02 20.29 -9.55
CA PHE A 84 5.26 19.08 -8.79
C PHE A 84 6.75 18.81 -8.61
N GLU A 85 7.12 18.39 -7.40
CA GLU A 85 8.44 17.87 -7.07
C GLU A 85 8.30 16.38 -6.74
N TYR A 86 9.21 15.54 -7.27
CA TYR A 86 9.11 14.11 -7.10
C TYR A 86 10.26 13.55 -6.30
N GLY A 87 10.00 12.57 -5.44
CA GLY A 87 10.99 11.83 -4.68
C GLY A 87 10.80 10.33 -4.80
N ALA A 88 11.90 9.61 -5.05
CA ALA A 88 11.93 8.16 -5.04
C ALA A 88 11.97 7.64 -3.60
N VAL A 89 10.82 7.58 -2.95
CA VAL A 89 10.65 7.02 -1.60
C VAL A 89 9.49 6.03 -1.69
N GLY A 90 9.81 4.74 -1.62
CA GLY A 90 8.84 3.67 -1.74
C GLY A 90 8.05 3.42 -0.47
N ALA A 91 7.02 2.57 -0.59
CA ALA A 91 6.10 2.29 0.50
C ALA A 91 6.78 1.76 1.77
N VAL A 92 7.85 0.98 1.63
CA VAL A 92 8.61 0.42 2.77
C VAL A 92 9.31 1.51 3.58
N ASP A 93 9.81 2.55 2.91
CA ASP A 93 10.61 3.61 3.52
C ASP A 93 9.79 4.85 3.93
N GLY A 94 8.52 4.93 3.53
CA GLY A 94 7.68 6.13 3.62
C GLY A 94 7.64 6.72 5.03
N LYS A 95 7.32 5.90 6.03
CA LYS A 95 7.30 6.31 7.45
C LYS A 95 8.67 6.80 7.94
N ALA A 96 9.73 6.02 7.69
CA ALA A 96 11.05 6.34 8.18
C ALA A 96 11.53 7.68 7.62
N ARG A 97 11.34 7.90 6.32
CA ARG A 97 11.73 9.15 5.65
C ARG A 97 10.88 10.33 6.07
N TYR A 98 9.58 10.13 6.32
CA TYR A 98 8.73 11.18 6.88
C TYR A 98 9.21 11.63 8.25
N LEU A 99 9.49 10.67 9.15
CA LEU A 99 9.87 10.97 10.54
C LEU A 99 11.27 11.59 10.68
N GLU A 100 12.15 11.48 9.67
CA GLU A 100 13.45 12.15 9.66
C GLU A 100 13.31 13.69 9.64
N ASP A 101 12.40 14.22 8.81
CA ASP A 101 12.13 15.67 8.69
C ASP A 101 10.71 15.89 8.13
N PRO A 102 9.67 15.92 8.98
CA PRO A 102 8.28 16.09 8.54
C PRO A 102 8.02 17.37 7.73
N ALA A 103 8.74 18.46 8.03
CA ALA A 103 8.58 19.74 7.32
C ALA A 103 9.17 19.73 5.90
N ALA A 104 10.18 18.88 5.66
CA ALA A 104 10.80 18.69 4.34
C ALA A 104 10.23 17.48 3.59
N ALA A 105 9.39 16.67 4.23
CA ALA A 105 8.74 15.52 3.64
C ALA A 105 7.78 15.92 2.50
N ALA A 106 7.34 14.92 1.72
CA ALA A 106 6.37 15.15 0.66
C ALA A 106 4.98 15.52 1.20
N ASP A 107 4.23 16.31 0.44
CA ASP A 107 2.84 16.68 0.73
C ASP A 107 1.91 15.46 0.58
N VAL A 108 2.19 14.64 -0.43
CA VAL A 108 1.52 13.35 -0.69
C VAL A 108 2.58 12.26 -0.75
N PHE A 109 2.49 11.26 0.13
CA PHE A 109 3.53 10.24 0.22
C PHE A 109 2.97 8.83 0.37
N LEU A 110 3.72 7.89 -0.22
CA LEU A 110 3.41 6.47 -0.23
C LEU A 110 3.94 5.78 1.04
N PHE A 111 3.13 4.89 1.64
CA PHE A 111 3.54 4.02 2.73
C PHE A 111 2.80 2.68 2.70
N ALA A 112 3.34 1.65 3.36
CA ALA A 112 2.68 0.37 3.56
C ALA A 112 1.75 0.41 4.79
N ASP A 113 0.67 -0.35 4.76
CA ASP A 113 -0.39 -0.31 5.77
C ASP A 113 0.08 -0.64 7.20
N ASP A 114 1.12 -1.44 7.36
CA ASP A 114 1.75 -1.73 8.66
C ASP A 114 2.38 -0.48 9.33
N GLN A 115 2.57 0.59 8.56
CA GLN A 115 3.13 1.85 9.05
C GLN A 115 2.06 2.86 9.53
N LEU A 116 0.78 2.59 9.22
CA LEU A 116 -0.33 3.54 9.46
C LEU A 116 -0.42 3.97 10.93
N VAL A 117 -0.41 3.00 11.85
CA VAL A 117 -0.60 3.28 13.28
C VAL A 117 0.49 4.20 13.84
N ASP A 118 1.74 3.96 13.44
CA ASP A 118 2.86 4.80 13.87
C ASP A 118 2.78 6.21 13.29
N LEU A 119 2.38 6.34 12.02
CA LEU A 119 2.21 7.64 11.36
C LEU A 119 1.07 8.45 12.01
N VAL A 120 -0.07 7.80 12.33
CA VAL A 120 -1.19 8.47 13.02
C VAL A 120 -0.77 8.92 14.41
N LYS A 121 -0.08 8.07 15.20
CA LYS A 121 0.41 8.43 16.54
C LYS A 121 1.46 9.54 16.54
N ALA A 122 2.17 9.70 15.43
CA ALA A 122 3.13 10.79 15.23
C ALA A 122 2.47 12.09 14.69
N ASP A 123 1.14 12.16 14.62
CA ASP A 123 0.38 13.25 13.99
C ASP A 123 0.87 13.57 12.56
N ALA A 124 1.30 12.53 11.81
CA ALA A 124 1.93 12.67 10.51
C ALA A 124 0.94 12.86 9.35
N LEU A 125 -0.30 12.40 9.53
CA LEU A 125 -1.30 12.32 8.47
C LEU A 125 -2.49 13.23 8.74
N TYR A 126 -3.00 13.87 7.69
CA TYR A 126 -4.35 14.41 7.72
C TYR A 126 -5.38 13.29 7.67
N GLU A 127 -6.48 13.46 8.40
CA GLU A 127 -7.70 12.66 8.19
C GLU A 127 -8.27 12.92 6.80
N VAL A 128 -8.79 11.86 6.16
CA VAL A 128 -9.50 12.00 4.89
C VAL A 128 -10.88 12.59 5.15
N THR A 129 -11.02 13.89 4.98
CA THR A 129 -12.27 14.62 5.27
C THR A 129 -13.08 14.97 4.03
N ARG A 130 -12.52 14.78 2.83
CA ARG A 130 -13.16 15.08 1.55
C ARG A 130 -13.55 13.78 0.86
N ASN A 131 -14.76 13.73 0.31
CA ASN A 131 -15.28 12.59 -0.45
C ASN A 131 -15.15 11.22 0.27
N THR A 132 -15.06 11.22 1.60
CA THR A 132 -14.77 10.03 2.42
C THR A 132 -15.72 8.87 2.10
N GLU A 133 -17.03 9.11 2.03
CA GLU A 133 -18.02 8.08 1.69
C GLU A 133 -17.82 7.51 0.28
N THR A 134 -17.46 8.37 -0.68
CA THR A 134 -17.18 7.95 -2.07
C THR A 134 -15.93 7.10 -2.14
N ILE A 135 -14.85 7.49 -1.42
CA ILE A 135 -13.60 6.73 -1.35
C ILE A 135 -13.83 5.38 -0.70
N ILE A 136 -14.59 5.32 0.40
CA ILE A 136 -14.96 4.06 1.07
C ILE A 136 -15.73 3.15 0.12
N ALA A 137 -16.75 3.66 -0.56
CA ALA A 137 -17.57 2.88 -1.48
C ALA A 137 -16.80 2.40 -2.73
N ALA A 138 -15.78 3.14 -3.14
CA ALA A 138 -14.98 2.82 -4.33
C ALA A 138 -13.89 1.77 -4.09
N ASN A 139 -13.59 1.40 -2.85
CA ASN A 139 -12.50 0.49 -2.52
C ASN A 139 -12.97 -0.75 -1.78
N THR A 140 -12.15 -1.81 -1.80
CA THR A 140 -12.47 -3.04 -1.08
C THR A 140 -12.50 -2.81 0.43
N PRO A 141 -13.36 -3.52 1.20
CA PRO A 141 -13.42 -3.34 2.65
C PRO A 141 -12.07 -3.56 3.35
N GLY A 142 -11.27 -4.54 2.88
CA GLY A 142 -9.95 -4.82 3.43
C GLY A 142 -8.99 -3.63 3.27
N SER A 143 -8.97 -3.00 2.09
CA SER A 143 -8.10 -1.85 1.84
C SER A 143 -8.55 -0.59 2.60
N ILE A 144 -9.84 -0.42 2.83
CA ILE A 144 -10.37 0.66 3.68
C ILE A 144 -9.99 0.42 5.14
N ASN A 145 -10.10 -0.81 5.64
CA ASN A 145 -9.64 -1.14 6.99
C ASN A 145 -8.13 -0.88 7.16
N ALA A 146 -7.33 -1.26 6.15
CA ALA A 146 -5.88 -1.04 6.13
C ALA A 146 -5.49 0.45 6.14
N ALA A 147 -6.33 1.33 5.59
CA ALA A 147 -6.12 2.78 5.56
C ALA A 147 -6.81 3.54 6.70
N SER A 148 -7.42 2.82 7.66
CA SER A 148 -8.18 3.39 8.76
C SER A 148 -7.58 3.03 10.12
N TYR A 149 -7.65 3.97 11.06
CA TYR A 149 -7.31 3.76 12.46
C TYR A 149 -8.45 4.24 13.36
N GLU A 150 -8.89 3.38 14.29
CA GLU A 150 -10.04 3.65 15.19
C GLU A 150 -11.30 4.17 14.47
N GLY A 151 -11.56 3.65 13.26
CA GLY A 151 -12.73 3.99 12.46
C GLY A 151 -12.61 5.28 11.64
N THR A 152 -11.47 5.97 11.71
CA THR A 152 -11.17 7.16 10.91
C THR A 152 -10.24 6.81 9.76
N LEU A 153 -10.55 7.27 8.55
CA LEU A 153 -9.74 7.07 7.36
C LEU A 153 -8.61 8.11 7.31
N TYR A 154 -7.34 7.65 7.26
CA TYR A 154 -6.14 8.49 7.22
C TYR A 154 -5.35 8.40 5.92
N GLY A 155 -5.80 7.57 4.99
CA GLY A 155 -5.10 7.43 3.73
C GLY A 155 -6.00 6.97 2.59
N TYR A 156 -5.44 7.03 1.41
CA TYR A 156 -6.10 6.69 0.15
C TYR A 156 -5.54 5.36 -0.34
N PRO A 157 -6.32 4.25 -0.32
CA PRO A 157 -5.85 2.95 -0.79
C PRO A 157 -5.43 3.00 -2.25
N MET A 158 -4.23 2.51 -2.55
CA MET A 158 -3.67 2.48 -3.91
C MET A 158 -3.66 1.07 -4.50
N THR A 159 -3.26 0.09 -3.68
CA THR A 159 -3.26 -1.32 -4.05
C THR A 159 -3.91 -2.16 -2.96
N SER A 160 -4.27 -3.41 -3.31
CA SER A 160 -4.70 -4.44 -2.38
C SER A 160 -4.14 -5.78 -2.87
N ASP A 161 -2.82 -5.86 -3.04
CA ASP A 161 -2.14 -6.97 -3.71
C ASP A 161 -0.92 -7.52 -2.96
N ASN A 162 -0.65 -7.00 -1.78
CA ASN A 162 0.40 -7.52 -0.90
C ASN A 162 -0.14 -8.68 -0.06
N GLY A 163 -0.41 -9.80 -0.71
CA GLY A 163 -0.88 -11.04 -0.11
C GLY A 163 -0.31 -12.23 -0.86
N TYR A 164 -0.55 -13.42 -0.36
CA TYR A 164 -0.01 -14.66 -0.91
C TYR A 164 -1.09 -15.73 -1.10
N PHE A 165 -0.79 -16.62 -2.03
CA PHE A 165 -1.67 -17.72 -2.46
C PHE A 165 -0.81 -18.86 -3.01
N LEU A 166 -1.42 -19.91 -3.55
CA LEU A 166 -0.73 -21.08 -4.06
C LEU A 166 -0.57 -21.01 -5.58
N TYR A 167 0.67 -21.13 -6.06
CA TYR A 167 1.00 -21.45 -7.45
C TYR A 167 1.16 -22.96 -7.62
N TYR A 168 0.77 -23.50 -8.79
CA TYR A 168 0.89 -24.92 -9.06
C TYR A 168 1.02 -25.23 -10.54
N ASP A 169 1.60 -26.40 -10.83
CA ASP A 169 1.71 -26.98 -12.17
C ASP A 169 0.45 -27.81 -12.49
N LYS A 170 -0.36 -27.35 -13.44
CA LYS A 170 -1.59 -28.03 -13.90
C LYS A 170 -1.32 -29.42 -14.52
N SER A 171 -0.07 -29.73 -14.91
CA SER A 171 0.29 -31.07 -15.38
C SER A 171 0.42 -32.09 -14.24
N VAL A 172 0.54 -31.62 -13.00
CA VAL A 172 0.72 -32.45 -11.79
C VAL A 172 -0.56 -32.54 -10.97
N PHE A 173 -1.28 -31.43 -10.83
CA PHE A 173 -2.45 -31.33 -9.94
C PHE A 173 -3.75 -31.07 -10.69
N THR A 174 -4.83 -31.70 -10.20
CA THR A 174 -6.21 -31.33 -10.48
C THR A 174 -6.74 -30.38 -9.40
N ASP A 175 -7.87 -29.69 -9.66
CA ASP A 175 -8.50 -28.80 -8.68
C ASP A 175 -8.90 -29.55 -7.37
N GLU A 176 -9.25 -30.83 -7.45
CA GLU A 176 -9.59 -31.66 -6.29
C GLU A 176 -8.37 -31.91 -5.39
N ASP A 177 -7.20 -32.14 -5.99
CA ASP A 177 -5.94 -32.37 -5.29
C ASP A 177 -5.50 -31.14 -4.48
N LEU A 178 -5.84 -29.95 -4.95
CA LEU A 178 -5.46 -28.66 -4.36
C LEU A 178 -6.35 -28.21 -3.19
N ALA A 179 -7.45 -28.92 -2.94
CA ALA A 179 -8.39 -28.53 -1.89
C ALA A 179 -7.79 -28.63 -0.47
N THR A 180 -6.86 -29.57 -0.27
CA THR A 180 -6.23 -29.82 1.04
C THR A 180 -4.71 -29.95 0.93
N LEU A 181 -3.98 -29.52 1.96
CA LEU A 181 -2.53 -29.70 2.03
C LEU A 181 -2.15 -31.19 2.01
N ASP A 182 -2.95 -32.03 2.67
CA ASP A 182 -2.75 -33.51 2.66
C ASP A 182 -2.86 -34.07 1.24
N GLY A 183 -3.83 -33.61 0.45
CA GLY A 183 -3.98 -33.97 -0.97
C GLY A 183 -2.81 -33.55 -1.82
N ILE A 184 -2.38 -32.31 -1.66
CA ILE A 184 -1.20 -31.73 -2.33
C ILE A 184 0.04 -32.58 -2.03
N LEU A 185 0.31 -32.87 -0.75
CA LEU A 185 1.47 -33.66 -0.33
C LEU A 185 1.42 -35.09 -0.87
N ALA A 186 0.25 -35.72 -0.85
CA ALA A 186 0.09 -37.06 -1.38
C ALA A 186 0.41 -37.16 -2.87
N VAL A 187 -0.08 -36.20 -3.67
CA VAL A 187 0.18 -36.15 -5.12
C VAL A 187 1.65 -35.81 -5.39
N ALA A 188 2.21 -34.81 -4.69
CA ALA A 188 3.62 -34.41 -4.85
C ALA A 188 4.56 -35.59 -4.51
N ASN A 189 4.35 -36.29 -3.40
CA ASN A 189 5.12 -37.49 -3.02
C ASN A 189 5.01 -38.59 -4.08
N ALA A 190 3.80 -38.87 -4.59
CA ALA A 190 3.60 -39.89 -5.62
C ALA A 190 4.28 -39.53 -6.94
N ALA A 191 4.37 -38.22 -7.26
CA ALA A 191 5.04 -37.71 -8.45
C ALA A 191 6.57 -37.53 -8.27
N GLY A 192 7.10 -37.70 -7.05
CA GLY A 192 8.50 -37.40 -6.72
C GLY A 192 8.83 -35.91 -6.84
N LYS A 193 7.87 -35.05 -6.55
CA LYS A 193 7.95 -33.59 -6.62
C LYS A 193 7.90 -32.96 -5.24
N GLN A 194 8.20 -31.67 -5.17
CA GLN A 194 8.25 -30.89 -3.94
C GLN A 194 7.13 -29.86 -3.88
N VAL A 195 6.78 -29.49 -2.64
CA VAL A 195 5.83 -28.46 -2.24
C VAL A 195 6.61 -27.38 -1.50
N HIS A 196 6.64 -26.17 -2.04
CA HIS A 196 7.45 -25.07 -1.52
C HIS A 196 6.63 -24.15 -0.60
N MET A 197 7.19 -23.84 0.57
CA MET A 197 6.74 -22.74 1.42
C MET A 197 7.90 -22.29 2.32
N ASP A 198 8.18 -20.98 2.35
CA ASP A 198 9.14 -20.36 3.26
C ASP A 198 8.52 -20.23 4.66
N VAL A 199 8.59 -21.34 5.43
CA VAL A 199 8.02 -21.41 6.78
C VAL A 199 8.86 -20.61 7.78
N SER A 200 10.15 -20.37 7.50
CA SER A 200 11.00 -19.48 8.28
C SER A 200 10.66 -18.00 8.11
N ASN A 201 9.81 -17.66 7.17
CA ASN A 201 9.25 -16.32 7.03
C ASN A 201 7.95 -16.21 7.85
N GLY A 202 7.97 -15.39 8.90
CA GLY A 202 6.83 -15.17 9.80
C GLY A 202 5.54 -14.77 9.09
N TRP A 203 5.65 -14.17 7.90
CA TRP A 203 4.52 -13.76 7.08
C TRP A 203 3.73 -14.94 6.52
N TYR A 204 4.42 -15.94 5.96
CA TYR A 204 3.80 -17.17 5.48
C TYR A 204 3.43 -18.12 6.62
N LEU A 205 4.31 -18.23 7.64
CA LEU A 205 4.09 -19.04 8.83
C LEU A 205 2.75 -18.75 9.50
N ALA A 206 2.38 -17.48 9.59
CA ALA A 206 1.15 -17.03 10.24
C ALA A 206 -0.11 -17.65 9.64
N SER A 207 -0.08 -18.14 8.39
CA SER A 207 -1.24 -18.73 7.70
C SER A 207 -1.90 -19.89 8.45
N PHE A 208 -1.12 -20.70 9.14
CA PHE A 208 -1.60 -21.81 9.94
C PHE A 208 -2.28 -21.33 11.23
N PHE A 209 -1.65 -20.39 11.93
CA PHE A 209 -2.19 -19.84 13.18
C PHE A 209 -3.48 -19.06 12.95
N LEU A 210 -3.47 -18.16 11.97
CA LEU A 210 -4.64 -17.36 11.58
C LEU A 210 -5.80 -18.25 11.12
N GLY A 211 -5.49 -19.25 10.30
CA GLY A 211 -6.48 -20.22 9.84
C GLY A 211 -7.12 -20.99 10.98
N ASN A 212 -6.37 -21.40 11.99
CA ASN A 212 -6.91 -22.10 13.15
C ASN A 212 -7.56 -21.16 14.20
N GLY A 213 -7.72 -19.86 13.84
CA GLY A 213 -8.44 -18.87 14.65
C GLY A 213 -7.65 -18.38 15.86
N CYS A 214 -6.32 -18.33 15.75
CA CYS A 214 -5.47 -17.56 16.65
C CYS A 214 -5.58 -16.07 16.30
N THR A 215 -5.32 -15.23 17.30
CA THR A 215 -5.37 -13.77 17.20
C THR A 215 -3.99 -13.22 16.93
N LEU A 216 -3.91 -12.30 15.98
CA LEU A 216 -2.75 -11.44 15.74
C LEU A 216 -3.27 -10.09 15.24
N THR A 217 -3.23 -9.07 16.11
CA THR A 217 -3.81 -7.75 15.83
C THR A 217 -3.15 -6.68 16.67
N ILE A 218 -3.52 -5.43 16.43
CA ILE A 218 -3.15 -4.28 17.26
C ILE A 218 -4.42 -3.77 17.95
N GLU A 219 -4.43 -3.71 19.28
CA GLU A 219 -5.50 -3.13 20.07
C GLU A 219 -4.91 -2.04 20.99
N ASP A 220 -5.53 -0.86 21.00
CA ASP A 220 -5.03 0.31 21.74
C ASP A 220 -3.53 0.59 21.48
N GLY A 221 -3.08 0.33 20.24
CA GLY A 221 -1.70 0.50 19.80
C GLY A 221 -0.70 -0.46 20.41
N LYS A 222 -1.16 -1.61 20.89
CA LYS A 222 -0.32 -2.69 21.41
C LYS A 222 -0.56 -3.97 20.61
N GLN A 223 0.50 -4.74 20.43
CA GLN A 223 0.38 -6.07 19.84
C GLN A 223 -0.49 -6.97 20.72
N VAL A 224 -1.46 -7.64 20.10
CA VAL A 224 -2.22 -8.74 20.71
C VAL A 224 -1.93 -10.00 19.90
N ILE A 225 -1.44 -11.03 20.57
CA ILE A 225 -1.08 -12.32 19.98
C ILE A 225 -1.36 -13.43 20.99
N ASP A 226 -1.96 -14.53 20.53
CA ASP A 226 -2.32 -15.69 21.37
C ASP A 226 -1.87 -17.02 20.78
N PHE A 227 -0.79 -17.02 20.01
CA PHE A 227 -0.26 -18.23 19.33
C PHE A 227 0.17 -19.34 20.27
N ASN A 228 0.31 -19.09 21.56
CA ASN A 228 0.67 -20.08 22.58
C ASN A 228 -0.53 -20.74 23.29
N ASN A 229 -1.75 -20.52 22.80
CA ASN A 229 -2.93 -21.23 23.30
C ASN A 229 -3.07 -22.63 22.66
N ALA A 230 -4.12 -23.37 23.04
CA ALA A 230 -4.37 -24.71 22.50
C ALA A 230 -4.55 -24.75 20.98
N LYS A 231 -5.15 -23.68 20.37
CA LYS A 231 -5.28 -23.59 18.91
C LYS A 231 -3.92 -23.38 18.25
N GLY A 232 -3.08 -22.53 18.83
CA GLY A 232 -1.74 -22.29 18.33
C GLY A 232 -0.86 -23.53 18.45
N LEU A 233 -0.96 -24.28 19.55
CA LEU A 233 -0.24 -25.56 19.69
C LEU A 233 -0.63 -26.55 18.59
N ALA A 234 -1.93 -26.72 18.31
CA ALA A 234 -2.41 -27.59 17.25
C ALA A 234 -1.95 -27.13 15.85
N ALA A 235 -1.92 -25.81 15.60
CA ALA A 235 -1.35 -25.27 14.36
C ALA A 235 0.16 -25.56 14.25
N ALA A 236 0.91 -25.37 15.33
CA ALA A 236 2.34 -25.68 15.38
C ALA A 236 2.65 -27.17 15.14
N GLU A 237 1.81 -28.08 15.64
CA GLU A 237 1.90 -29.52 15.35
C GLU A 237 1.69 -29.80 13.86
N ALA A 238 0.73 -29.14 13.22
CA ALA A 238 0.48 -29.26 11.78
C ALA A 238 1.66 -28.70 10.95
N ILE A 239 2.22 -27.54 11.33
CA ILE A 239 3.41 -26.99 10.68
C ILE A 239 4.60 -27.96 10.81
N ARG A 240 4.86 -28.50 12.00
CA ARG A 240 5.93 -29.48 12.22
C ARG A 240 5.72 -30.71 11.36
N ALA A 241 4.48 -31.22 11.23
CA ALA A 241 4.16 -32.33 10.36
C ALA A 241 4.44 -32.02 8.90
N PHE A 242 4.06 -30.83 8.44
CA PHE A 242 4.34 -30.35 7.09
C PHE A 242 5.85 -30.24 6.80
N CYS A 243 6.62 -29.60 7.68
CA CYS A 243 8.08 -29.50 7.52
C CYS A 243 8.79 -30.85 7.53
N ASN A 244 8.21 -31.89 8.16
CA ASN A 244 8.77 -33.25 8.18
C ASN A 244 8.29 -34.12 7.01
N ASP A 245 7.40 -33.63 6.13
CA ASP A 245 6.97 -34.39 4.96
C ASP A 245 8.10 -34.46 3.91
N PRO A 246 8.35 -35.63 3.27
CA PRO A 246 9.40 -35.76 2.26
C PRO A 246 9.24 -34.83 1.04
N ALA A 247 8.02 -34.40 0.74
CA ALA A 247 7.76 -33.46 -0.35
C ALA A 247 8.03 -32.00 0.05
N PHE A 248 8.17 -31.67 1.33
CA PHE A 248 8.41 -30.29 1.77
C PHE A 248 9.76 -29.75 1.29
N VAL A 249 9.78 -28.51 0.83
CA VAL A 249 10.98 -27.73 0.57
C VAL A 249 10.76 -26.28 0.97
N THR A 250 11.76 -25.69 1.59
CA THR A 250 11.77 -24.27 1.99
C THR A 250 12.79 -23.46 1.20
N GLY A 251 12.71 -22.16 1.32
CA GLY A 251 13.61 -21.17 0.76
C GLY A 251 12.85 -19.93 0.30
N ASP A 252 13.58 -18.92 -0.16
CA ASP A 252 13.02 -17.69 -0.68
C ASP A 252 12.37 -17.88 -2.07
N ASP A 253 11.81 -16.80 -2.62
CA ASP A 253 11.19 -16.79 -3.94
C ASP A 253 12.12 -17.26 -5.06
N SER A 254 13.45 -17.16 -4.89
CA SER A 254 14.41 -17.65 -5.89
C SER A 254 14.43 -19.17 -5.98
N VAL A 255 14.20 -19.87 -4.86
CA VAL A 255 14.08 -21.33 -4.82
C VAL A 255 12.80 -21.76 -5.54
N LEU A 256 11.68 -21.10 -5.28
CA LEU A 256 10.42 -21.35 -5.97
C LEU A 256 10.57 -21.09 -7.48
N ALA A 257 11.03 -19.90 -7.88
CA ALA A 257 11.22 -19.55 -9.30
C ALA A 257 12.19 -20.49 -10.03
N GLY A 258 13.24 -20.93 -9.35
CA GLY A 258 14.22 -21.86 -9.92
C GLY A 258 13.67 -23.27 -10.10
N GLY A 259 12.86 -23.77 -9.17
CA GLY A 259 12.42 -25.17 -9.09
C GLY A 259 11.04 -25.45 -9.68
N ILE A 260 10.15 -24.44 -9.79
CA ILE A 260 8.77 -24.66 -10.26
C ILE A 260 8.75 -25.18 -11.71
N GLY A 261 7.90 -26.20 -11.97
CA GLY A 261 7.82 -26.89 -13.27
C GLY A 261 8.90 -27.98 -13.45
N ASP A 262 9.88 -28.07 -12.53
CA ASP A 262 10.86 -29.16 -12.49
C ASP A 262 10.79 -29.91 -11.18
N ALA A 263 11.62 -29.63 -10.18
CA ALA A 263 11.60 -30.30 -8.88
C ALA A 263 10.37 -29.91 -8.04
N ILE A 264 9.95 -28.64 -8.10
CA ILE A 264 8.82 -28.09 -7.36
C ILE A 264 7.56 -28.11 -8.23
N ALA A 265 6.49 -28.72 -7.71
CA ALA A 265 5.20 -28.80 -8.39
C ALA A 265 4.22 -27.69 -7.96
N CYS A 266 4.34 -27.20 -6.74
CA CYS A 266 3.57 -26.07 -6.26
C CYS A 266 4.32 -25.32 -5.15
N GLY A 267 3.91 -24.04 -4.92
CA GLY A 267 4.51 -23.25 -3.85
C GLY A 267 3.73 -21.98 -3.54
N VAL A 268 3.92 -21.48 -2.32
CA VAL A 268 3.27 -20.28 -1.81
C VAL A 268 4.13 -19.06 -2.11
N SER A 269 3.54 -18.05 -2.72
CA SER A 269 4.12 -16.71 -2.90
C SER A 269 3.04 -15.71 -3.33
N GLY A 270 3.42 -14.44 -3.55
CA GLY A 270 2.51 -13.37 -3.92
C GLY A 270 2.49 -13.01 -5.40
N THR A 271 1.74 -11.98 -5.75
CA THR A 271 1.52 -11.52 -7.14
C THR A 271 2.81 -11.16 -7.87
N TRP A 272 3.86 -10.74 -7.16
CA TRP A 272 5.18 -10.37 -7.71
C TRP A 272 5.89 -11.55 -8.41
N MET A 273 5.54 -12.80 -8.06
CA MET A 273 6.11 -13.99 -8.67
C MET A 273 5.37 -14.45 -9.92
N ALA A 274 4.19 -13.90 -10.22
CA ALA A 274 3.29 -14.39 -11.27
C ALA A 274 3.96 -14.48 -12.64
N THR A 275 4.69 -13.45 -13.04
CA THR A 275 5.38 -13.41 -14.35
C THR A 275 6.45 -14.49 -14.44
N ALA A 276 7.32 -14.59 -13.43
CA ALA A 276 8.42 -15.56 -13.44
C ALA A 276 7.90 -17.02 -13.44
N ILE A 277 6.87 -17.30 -12.66
CA ILE A 277 6.26 -18.62 -12.58
C ILE A 277 5.50 -18.96 -13.88
N GLN A 278 4.78 -17.98 -14.47
CA GLN A 278 4.10 -18.17 -15.74
C GLN A 278 5.07 -18.44 -16.90
N GLU A 279 6.22 -17.79 -16.93
CA GLU A 279 7.28 -18.06 -17.91
C GLU A 279 7.81 -19.49 -17.80
N LYS A 280 7.89 -20.04 -16.59
CA LYS A 280 8.34 -21.42 -16.35
C LYS A 280 7.29 -22.47 -16.70
N LEU A 281 6.06 -22.27 -16.29
CA LEU A 281 4.97 -23.25 -16.43
C LEU A 281 4.24 -23.14 -17.78
N GLY A 282 4.29 -22.00 -18.46
CA GLY A 282 3.58 -21.78 -19.73
C GLY A 282 2.08 -22.08 -19.61
N GLU A 283 1.58 -23.02 -20.42
CA GLU A 283 0.16 -23.43 -20.43
C GLU A 283 -0.26 -24.18 -19.14
N ASN A 284 0.71 -24.72 -18.40
CA ASN A 284 0.46 -25.40 -17.12
C ASN A 284 0.41 -24.46 -15.94
N PHE A 285 0.52 -23.14 -16.14
CA PHE A 285 0.42 -22.15 -15.08
C PHE A 285 -0.93 -22.21 -14.39
N GLY A 286 -0.91 -22.43 -13.08
CA GLY A 286 -2.06 -22.44 -12.21
C GLY A 286 -1.81 -21.66 -10.94
N CYS A 287 -2.86 -21.04 -10.42
CA CYS A 287 -2.87 -20.45 -9.09
C CYS A 287 -4.26 -20.49 -8.48
N CYS A 288 -4.32 -20.68 -7.16
CA CYS A 288 -5.55 -20.75 -6.40
C CYS A 288 -5.31 -20.23 -4.97
N LYS A 289 -6.37 -20.03 -4.20
CA LYS A 289 -6.24 -19.73 -2.78
C LYS A 289 -5.45 -20.83 -2.06
N LEU A 290 -4.92 -20.55 -0.88
CA LEU A 290 -4.28 -21.55 -0.03
C LEU A 290 -5.24 -22.72 0.28
N PRO A 291 -4.70 -23.94 0.45
CA PRO A 291 -5.51 -25.11 0.77
C PRO A 291 -6.04 -25.05 2.21
N THR A 292 -6.92 -25.99 2.54
CA THR A 292 -7.15 -26.34 3.94
C THR A 292 -6.02 -27.25 4.44
N PHE A 293 -5.81 -27.31 5.76
CA PHE A 293 -4.87 -28.25 6.39
C PHE A 293 -5.54 -28.99 7.54
N THR A 294 -5.04 -30.17 7.84
CA THR A 294 -5.54 -30.95 8.97
C THR A 294 -4.99 -30.40 10.30
N CYS A 295 -5.89 -29.96 11.18
CA CYS A 295 -5.61 -29.49 12.52
C CYS A 295 -6.61 -30.11 13.49
N ASP A 296 -6.17 -30.80 14.55
CA ASP A 296 -7.03 -31.56 15.48
C ASP A 296 -8.03 -32.49 14.79
N GLY A 297 -7.61 -33.14 13.70
CA GLY A 297 -8.45 -34.05 12.92
C GLY A 297 -9.56 -33.37 12.11
N LYS A 298 -9.52 -32.06 11.91
CA LYS A 298 -10.45 -31.25 11.11
C LYS A 298 -9.72 -30.55 9.99
N GLN A 299 -10.40 -30.33 8.89
CA GLN A 299 -9.91 -29.46 7.82
C GLN A 299 -10.17 -27.99 8.19
N VAL A 300 -9.11 -27.19 8.19
CA VAL A 300 -9.12 -25.78 8.53
C VAL A 300 -8.53 -24.99 7.36
N GLN A 301 -9.20 -23.94 6.91
CA GLN A 301 -8.69 -23.10 5.83
C GLN A 301 -7.48 -22.30 6.32
N MET A 302 -6.36 -22.34 5.58
CA MET A 302 -5.23 -21.45 5.85
C MET A 302 -5.66 -19.98 5.74
N GLY A 303 -5.26 -19.19 6.73
CA GLY A 303 -5.41 -17.73 6.69
C GLY A 303 -4.28 -17.08 5.89
N SER A 304 -4.28 -15.78 5.82
CA SER A 304 -3.17 -15.02 5.26
C SER A 304 -3.16 -13.59 5.78
N PHE A 305 -2.09 -12.86 5.46
CA PHE A 305 -2.12 -11.41 5.48
C PHE A 305 -2.59 -10.88 4.12
N LEU A 306 -3.18 -9.70 4.14
CA LEU A 306 -3.41 -8.88 2.97
C LEU A 306 -2.98 -7.46 3.32
N GLY A 307 -1.98 -6.96 2.63
CA GLY A 307 -1.45 -5.62 2.80
C GLY A 307 -1.79 -4.71 1.64
N CYS A 308 -1.75 -3.42 1.91
CA CYS A 308 -2.06 -2.35 0.97
C CYS A 308 -0.92 -1.35 0.92
N LYS A 309 -0.69 -0.78 -0.26
CA LYS A 309 0.03 0.48 -0.38
C LYS A 309 -0.99 1.62 -0.31
N ILE A 310 -0.64 2.67 0.40
CA ILE A 310 -1.53 3.76 0.76
C ILE A 310 -0.84 5.09 0.48
N TYR A 311 -1.52 6.03 -0.15
CA TYR A 311 -1.08 7.43 -0.16
C TYR A 311 -1.66 8.16 1.04
N GLY A 312 -0.80 8.84 1.79
CA GLY A 312 -1.17 9.76 2.87
C GLY A 312 -0.91 11.22 2.50
N VAL A 313 -1.61 12.10 3.17
CA VAL A 313 -1.39 13.55 3.08
C VAL A 313 -0.69 14.02 4.33
N ASN A 314 0.46 14.66 4.15
CA ASN A 314 1.29 15.21 5.21
C ASN A 314 0.52 16.27 6.02
N SER A 315 0.42 16.08 7.32
CA SER A 315 -0.27 17.02 8.23
C SER A 315 0.35 18.42 8.27
N GLN A 316 1.59 18.57 7.79
CA GLN A 316 2.31 19.85 7.74
C GLN A 316 2.30 20.51 6.36
N THR A 317 1.56 19.96 5.37
CA THR A 317 1.47 20.57 4.04
C THR A 317 0.87 21.98 4.08
N ALA A 318 1.41 22.86 3.27
CA ALA A 318 0.83 24.20 3.07
C ALA A 318 -0.47 24.18 2.23
N TYR A 319 -0.73 23.08 1.52
CA TYR A 319 -1.82 22.94 0.55
C TYR A 319 -2.71 21.72 0.85
N PRO A 320 -3.34 21.62 2.03
CA PRO A 320 -4.03 20.39 2.44
C PRO A 320 -5.18 19.99 1.51
N VAL A 321 -5.91 20.93 0.96
CA VAL A 321 -7.01 20.63 0.03
C VAL A 321 -6.49 20.09 -1.28
N ASP A 322 -5.49 20.73 -1.87
CA ASP A 322 -4.88 20.29 -3.14
C ASP A 322 -4.17 18.95 -3.00
N ALA A 323 -3.51 18.72 -1.86
CA ALA A 323 -2.86 17.45 -1.56
C ALA A 323 -3.89 16.31 -1.41
N MET A 324 -5.04 16.55 -0.78
CA MET A 324 -6.13 15.56 -0.69
C MET A 324 -6.74 15.26 -2.06
N GLU A 325 -6.99 16.28 -2.88
CA GLU A 325 -7.50 16.10 -4.25
C GLU A 325 -6.52 15.34 -5.13
N LEU A 326 -5.23 15.64 -5.01
CA LEU A 326 -4.18 14.90 -5.71
C LEU A 326 -4.10 13.44 -5.24
N ALA A 327 -4.11 13.18 -3.92
CA ALA A 327 -4.06 11.83 -3.37
C ALA A 327 -5.26 10.98 -3.83
N GLU A 328 -6.47 11.56 -3.82
CA GLU A 328 -7.67 10.92 -4.37
C GLU A 328 -7.54 10.63 -5.87
N TYR A 329 -7.02 11.57 -6.66
CA TYR A 329 -6.79 11.39 -8.08
C TYR A 329 -5.78 10.27 -8.37
N LEU A 330 -4.65 10.27 -7.64
CA LEU A 330 -3.58 9.27 -7.78
C LEU A 330 -4.01 7.86 -7.37
N THR A 331 -5.09 7.72 -6.60
CA THR A 331 -5.63 6.43 -6.13
C THR A 331 -7.00 6.08 -6.71
N GLY A 332 -7.51 6.90 -7.59
CA GLY A 332 -8.79 6.65 -8.27
C GLY A 332 -8.71 5.52 -9.29
N GLU A 333 -9.88 5.08 -9.78
CA GLU A 333 -10.05 3.96 -10.72
C GLU A 333 -9.07 4.01 -11.90
N LYS A 334 -8.99 5.15 -12.61
CA LYS A 334 -8.11 5.30 -13.79
C LYS A 334 -6.63 5.13 -13.45
N ALA A 335 -6.21 5.69 -12.32
CA ALA A 335 -4.83 5.61 -11.87
C ALA A 335 -4.47 4.17 -11.47
N GLN A 336 -5.36 3.45 -10.82
CA GLN A 336 -5.14 2.04 -10.45
C GLN A 336 -5.13 1.12 -11.68
N ILE A 337 -6.01 1.34 -12.66
CA ILE A 337 -5.95 0.61 -13.95
C ILE A 337 -4.64 0.88 -14.69
N ALA A 338 -4.15 2.13 -14.69
CA ALA A 338 -2.87 2.46 -15.31
C ALA A 338 -1.70 1.76 -14.60
N ARG A 339 -1.68 1.74 -13.26
CA ARG A 339 -0.69 1.00 -12.47
C ARG A 339 -0.69 -0.49 -12.78
N TYR A 340 -1.87 -1.10 -12.85
CA TYR A 340 -1.94 -2.50 -13.23
C TYR A 340 -1.33 -2.74 -14.62
N LYS A 341 -1.68 -1.93 -15.62
CA LYS A 341 -1.20 -2.09 -17.00
C LYS A 341 0.30 -1.85 -17.16
N GLU A 342 0.88 -0.93 -16.39
CA GLU A 342 2.29 -0.56 -16.51
C GLU A 342 3.20 -1.33 -15.53
N LEU A 343 2.68 -1.67 -14.31
CA LEU A 343 3.47 -2.20 -13.20
C LEU A 343 2.92 -3.52 -12.64
N ASN A 344 1.77 -3.98 -13.14
CA ASN A 344 1.07 -5.19 -12.66
C ASN A 344 0.65 -5.12 -11.18
N TYR A 345 0.42 -3.92 -10.64
CA TYR A 345 -0.07 -3.74 -9.27
C TYR A 345 -1.57 -4.02 -9.19
N GLY A 346 -1.97 -4.88 -8.23
CA GLY A 346 -3.36 -5.24 -8.02
C GLY A 346 -4.17 -4.11 -7.36
N PRO A 347 -5.28 -3.67 -7.97
CA PRO A 347 -6.04 -2.54 -7.47
C PRO A 347 -6.82 -2.84 -6.19
N SER A 348 -7.00 -1.81 -5.37
CA SER A 348 -7.97 -1.77 -4.27
C SER A 348 -9.35 -1.29 -4.72
N ASN A 349 -9.42 -0.55 -5.84
CA ASN A 349 -10.66 0.02 -6.35
C ASN A 349 -11.54 -1.04 -7.01
N VAL A 350 -12.80 -1.14 -6.57
CA VAL A 350 -13.75 -2.18 -7.01
C VAL A 350 -14.10 -2.08 -8.50
N ASN A 351 -14.13 -0.88 -9.08
CA ASN A 351 -14.38 -0.70 -10.51
C ASN A 351 -13.14 -1.07 -11.33
N ALA A 352 -11.94 -0.74 -10.83
CA ALA A 352 -10.70 -1.18 -11.46
C ALA A 352 -10.57 -2.72 -11.46
N LEU A 353 -10.94 -3.38 -10.36
CA LEU A 353 -10.98 -4.86 -10.28
C LEU A 353 -11.94 -5.47 -11.31
N ALA A 354 -12.98 -4.74 -11.70
CA ALA A 354 -13.95 -5.17 -12.72
C ALA A 354 -13.49 -4.93 -14.17
N ASP A 355 -12.35 -4.23 -14.41
CA ASP A 355 -11.75 -4.11 -15.75
C ASP A 355 -11.42 -5.52 -16.29
N GLU A 356 -11.84 -5.84 -17.52
CA GLU A 356 -11.73 -7.19 -18.09
C GLU A 356 -10.28 -7.73 -18.10
N THR A 357 -9.30 -6.85 -18.27
CA THR A 357 -7.88 -7.24 -18.27
C THR A 357 -7.39 -7.63 -16.87
N ILE A 358 -7.93 -6.99 -15.85
CA ILE A 358 -7.60 -7.25 -14.43
C ILE A 358 -8.38 -8.47 -13.94
N ALA A 359 -9.68 -8.52 -14.21
CA ALA A 359 -10.55 -9.62 -13.83
C ALA A 359 -10.15 -10.96 -14.44
N SER A 360 -9.44 -10.98 -15.56
CA SER A 360 -8.93 -12.21 -16.19
C SER A 360 -7.58 -12.68 -15.64
N ASN A 361 -6.91 -11.90 -14.77
CA ASN A 361 -5.62 -12.25 -14.20
C ASN A 361 -5.76 -13.35 -13.14
N GLN A 362 -5.25 -14.57 -13.44
CA GLN A 362 -5.38 -15.74 -12.55
C GLN A 362 -4.77 -15.51 -11.17
N ALA A 363 -3.63 -14.81 -11.08
CA ALA A 363 -2.96 -14.51 -9.81
C ALA A 363 -3.81 -13.59 -8.93
N LEU A 364 -4.41 -12.54 -9.52
CA LEU A 364 -5.32 -11.65 -8.79
C LEU A 364 -6.63 -12.34 -8.40
N GLN A 365 -7.13 -13.27 -9.22
CA GLN A 365 -8.28 -14.10 -8.86
C GLN A 365 -7.97 -15.01 -7.66
N ALA A 366 -6.78 -15.64 -7.65
CA ALA A 366 -6.34 -16.48 -6.54
C ALA A 366 -6.17 -15.66 -5.24
N LEU A 367 -5.56 -14.48 -5.34
CA LEU A 367 -5.43 -13.55 -4.22
C LEU A 367 -6.80 -13.07 -3.71
N SER A 368 -7.71 -12.72 -4.62
CA SER A 368 -9.08 -12.31 -4.25
C SER A 368 -9.81 -13.43 -3.51
N ALA A 369 -9.71 -14.68 -3.98
CA ALA A 369 -10.29 -15.83 -3.30
C ALA A 369 -9.65 -16.09 -1.92
N GLN A 370 -8.34 -15.82 -1.76
CA GLN A 370 -7.65 -15.93 -0.49
C GLN A 370 -7.99 -14.79 0.47
N SER A 371 -8.32 -13.61 -0.04
CA SER A 371 -8.62 -12.43 0.77
C SER A 371 -9.82 -12.60 1.72
N GLU A 372 -10.74 -13.52 1.40
CA GLU A 372 -11.84 -13.89 2.30
C GLU A 372 -11.36 -14.48 3.64
N PHE A 373 -10.12 -14.98 3.67
CA PHE A 373 -9.48 -15.62 4.83
C PHE A 373 -8.27 -14.82 5.32
N ALA A 374 -8.12 -13.59 4.85
CA ALA A 374 -7.00 -12.72 5.19
C ALA A 374 -7.36 -11.75 6.31
N ILE A 375 -6.36 -11.38 7.08
CA ILE A 375 -6.41 -10.22 7.97
C ILE A 375 -5.51 -9.10 7.45
N SER A 376 -5.78 -7.87 7.86
CA SER A 376 -4.87 -6.76 7.58
C SER A 376 -3.50 -7.00 8.22
N GLN A 377 -2.43 -6.59 7.53
CA GLN A 377 -1.05 -6.72 8.01
C GLN A 377 -0.72 -5.67 9.10
N MET A 378 -1.69 -5.20 9.85
CA MET A 378 -1.47 -4.28 10.97
C MET A 378 -0.83 -5.02 12.16
N VAL A 379 0.48 -5.26 12.06
CA VAL A 379 1.30 -6.01 13.03
C VAL A 379 2.50 -5.18 13.42
N LEU A 380 2.80 -5.09 14.72
CA LEU A 380 4.00 -4.39 15.21
C LEU A 380 5.28 -5.14 14.85
N GLY A 381 6.38 -4.38 14.65
CA GLY A 381 7.66 -4.93 14.22
C GLY A 381 8.26 -6.00 15.13
N GLY A 382 7.88 -6.02 16.41
CA GLY A 382 8.33 -7.03 17.38
C GLY A 382 7.87 -8.46 17.10
N PHE A 383 6.88 -8.67 16.23
CA PHE A 383 6.39 -10.00 15.87
C PHE A 383 7.34 -10.77 14.94
N TRP A 384 7.98 -10.11 14.01
CA TRP A 384 8.63 -10.77 12.86
C TRP A 384 9.79 -11.68 13.26
N THR A 385 10.78 -11.16 13.98
CA THR A 385 11.98 -11.94 14.34
C THR A 385 11.68 -13.17 15.20
N PRO A 386 10.80 -13.13 16.23
CA PRO A 386 10.42 -14.33 16.96
C PRO A 386 9.65 -15.35 16.10
N ALA A 387 8.80 -14.90 15.18
CA ALA A 387 8.06 -15.78 14.28
C ALA A 387 9.01 -16.48 13.27
N GLU A 388 9.97 -15.73 12.72
CA GLU A 388 11.01 -16.26 11.84
C GLU A 388 11.88 -17.31 12.56
N ALA A 389 12.30 -17.02 13.79
CA ALA A 389 13.08 -17.96 14.59
C ALA A 389 12.30 -19.25 14.88
N PHE A 390 11.01 -19.15 15.19
CA PHE A 390 10.14 -20.31 15.41
C PHE A 390 10.01 -21.16 14.13
N GLY A 391 9.76 -20.53 12.98
CA GLY A 391 9.66 -21.21 11.68
C GLY A 391 10.96 -21.93 11.31
N ALA A 392 12.10 -21.26 11.46
CA ALA A 392 13.43 -21.80 11.16
C ALA A 392 13.75 -23.06 12.01
N GLU A 393 13.37 -23.09 13.28
CA GLU A 393 13.51 -24.27 14.13
C GLU A 393 12.68 -25.46 13.60
N LEU A 394 11.46 -25.20 13.08
CA LEU A 394 10.63 -26.26 12.49
C LEU A 394 11.19 -26.77 11.17
N GLU A 395 11.69 -25.90 10.31
CA GLU A 395 12.40 -26.27 9.06
C GLU A 395 13.67 -27.08 9.34
N ALA A 396 14.36 -26.78 10.43
CA ALA A 396 15.52 -27.56 10.90
C ALA A 396 15.14 -28.89 11.56
N HIS A 397 13.86 -29.30 11.49
CA HIS A 397 13.34 -30.53 12.11
C HIS A 397 13.56 -30.62 13.62
N SER A 398 13.53 -29.48 14.32
CA SER A 398 13.69 -29.40 15.77
C SER A 398 12.67 -30.29 16.49
N THR A 399 13.16 -31.03 17.48
CA THR A 399 12.33 -31.87 18.39
C THR A 399 12.02 -31.18 19.70
N ALA A 400 12.31 -29.89 19.81
CA ALA A 400 12.03 -29.08 21.00
C ALA A 400 10.52 -29.08 21.31
N ASP A 401 10.21 -28.85 22.58
CA ASP A 401 8.82 -28.77 23.04
C ASP A 401 8.10 -27.56 22.40
N LEU A 402 7.03 -27.84 21.64
CA LEU A 402 6.30 -26.82 20.89
C LEU A 402 5.67 -25.77 21.78
N GLN A 403 5.12 -26.17 22.95
CA GLN A 403 4.52 -25.18 23.84
C GLN A 403 5.56 -24.20 24.35
N THR A 404 6.74 -24.70 24.75
CA THR A 404 7.85 -23.84 25.17
C THR A 404 8.30 -22.88 24.07
N MET A 405 8.39 -23.35 22.81
CA MET A 405 8.73 -22.52 21.66
C MET A 405 7.68 -21.43 21.41
N LEU A 406 6.40 -21.77 21.50
CA LEU A 406 5.29 -20.83 21.32
C LEU A 406 5.22 -19.78 22.45
N ASP A 407 5.46 -20.20 23.70
CA ASP A 407 5.52 -19.26 24.84
C ASP A 407 6.64 -18.23 24.64
N GLN A 408 7.81 -18.66 24.15
CA GLN A 408 8.94 -17.77 23.83
C GLN A 408 8.60 -16.83 22.67
N LEU A 409 7.96 -17.33 21.59
CA LEU A 409 7.53 -16.49 20.46
C LEU A 409 6.61 -15.38 20.96
N VAL A 410 5.57 -15.73 21.71
CA VAL A 410 4.56 -14.76 22.20
C VAL A 410 5.20 -13.77 23.17
N GLU A 411 6.02 -14.24 24.12
CA GLU A 411 6.73 -13.36 25.06
C GLU A 411 7.60 -12.33 24.36
N GLN A 412 8.39 -12.76 23.36
CA GLN A 412 9.28 -11.89 22.60
C GLN A 412 8.51 -10.93 21.70
N ALA A 413 7.44 -11.39 21.01
CA ALA A 413 6.61 -10.54 20.16
C ALA A 413 5.89 -9.43 20.96
N LEU A 414 5.57 -9.68 22.22
CA LEU A 414 4.95 -8.69 23.12
C LEU A 414 5.98 -7.75 23.78
N ALA A 415 7.25 -8.12 23.80
CA ALA A 415 8.32 -7.31 24.39
C ALA A 415 8.89 -6.26 23.45
N GLY A 416 8.75 -6.44 22.13
CA GLY A 416 9.20 -5.51 21.07
C GLY A 416 8.13 -4.52 20.70
#